data_68c2aee0cf5db346ef7ab9b99bf372ec
#
_entry.id   68c2aee0cf5db346ef7ab9b99bf372ec
#
_cell.length_a   1.000
_cell.length_b   1.000
_cell.length_c   1.000
_cell.angle_alpha   90.00
_cell.angle_beta   90.00
_cell.angle_gamma   90.00
#
_symmetry.space_group_name_H-M   'P 1'
#
loop_
_entity.id
_entity.type
_entity.pdbx_description
1 polymer ?
#
loop_
_entity_poly.entity_id
_entity_poly.type
_entity_poly.pdbx_seq_one_letter_code
_entity_poly.pdbx_strand_id
1 'polypeptide(L)'
;STKSERGPAYDIDLGEIAKRTIEARDRGASEVCLQGGIHPSYDGNTYLGIVKAVKAAVPEMHVHAFSPLEISHGASTLGLSQREYLSSLKDAGLASLPGTAAEILSQEIRDIICPDKVSADEWIEIMRTAHEVGLKTTATIMFGHVEGYKHWAEHLVRVRELQKETGGFTEFVPLPFVHMEAPIWRKGHARSGPTYREAVLMHAI
;
A
#
# COMPACT_ATOMS: atom_id res chain seq x y z
N SER A 1 -12.22 -2.83 10.03
CA SER A 1 -13.07 -2.35 11.14
C SER A 1 -14.02 -3.45 11.53
N THR A 2 -13.84 -4.00 12.70
CA THR A 2 -14.64 -5.11 13.25
C THR A 2 -15.99 -4.67 13.81
N LYS A 3 -16.41 -3.43 13.61
CA LYS A 3 -17.69 -2.93 14.13
C LYS A 3 -18.49 -2.20 13.04
N SER A 4 -19.70 -2.66 12.92
CA SER A 4 -20.75 -2.42 11.93
C SER A 4 -21.31 -1.00 11.79
N GLU A 5 -20.61 0.03 12.16
CA GLU A 5 -21.07 1.42 11.92
C GLU A 5 -21.03 1.83 10.44
N ARG A 6 -20.42 1.02 9.57
CA ARG A 6 -20.24 1.28 8.14
C ARG A 6 -20.79 0.18 7.23
N GLY A 7 -21.70 -0.65 7.71
CA GLY A 7 -22.25 -1.79 6.96
C GLY A 7 -21.51 -3.12 7.22
N PRO A 8 -21.91 -4.20 6.55
CA PRO A 8 -21.29 -5.51 6.72
C PRO A 8 -19.83 -5.49 6.32
N ALA A 9 -19.00 -6.28 7.00
CA ALA A 9 -17.60 -6.46 6.64
C ALA A 9 -17.51 -6.95 5.19
N TYR A 10 -16.67 -6.29 4.40
CA TYR A 10 -16.46 -6.63 3.01
C TYR A 10 -15.31 -7.64 2.94
N ASP A 11 -15.66 -8.88 2.67
CA ASP A 11 -14.72 -9.98 2.49
C ASP A 11 -15.20 -10.81 1.30
N ILE A 12 -14.49 -10.68 0.17
CA ILE A 12 -14.85 -11.35 -1.07
C ILE A 12 -14.04 -12.62 -1.24
N ASP A 13 -14.68 -13.69 -1.64
CA ASP A 13 -14.01 -14.96 -1.90
C ASP A 13 -13.22 -14.95 -3.22
N LEU A 14 -12.39 -15.97 -3.41
CA LEU A 14 -11.56 -16.10 -4.61
C LEU A 14 -12.38 -16.22 -5.91
N GLY A 15 -13.58 -16.78 -5.85
CA GLY A 15 -14.50 -16.86 -6.99
C GLY A 15 -15.00 -15.50 -7.43
N GLU A 16 -15.39 -14.65 -6.48
CA GLU A 16 -15.81 -13.28 -6.77
C GLU A 16 -14.63 -12.42 -7.26
N ILE A 17 -13.41 -12.62 -6.73
CA ILE A 17 -12.20 -11.96 -7.24
C ILE A 17 -11.97 -12.33 -8.71
N ALA A 18 -12.01 -13.63 -9.04
CA ALA A 18 -11.85 -14.12 -10.40
C ALA A 18 -12.91 -13.53 -11.35
N LYS A 19 -14.18 -13.52 -10.94
CA LYS A 19 -15.28 -12.95 -11.70
C LYS A 19 -15.07 -11.46 -11.97
N ARG A 20 -14.74 -10.65 -10.96
CA ARG A 20 -14.46 -9.21 -11.12
C ARG A 20 -13.26 -8.94 -12.01
N THR A 21 -12.25 -9.80 -11.96
CA THR A 21 -11.08 -9.70 -12.85
C THR A 21 -11.49 -9.89 -14.31
N ILE A 22 -12.34 -10.88 -14.60
CA ILE A 22 -12.89 -11.11 -15.95
C ILE A 22 -13.73 -9.91 -16.40
N GLU A 23 -14.62 -9.43 -15.54
CA GLU A 23 -15.45 -8.23 -15.84
C GLU A 23 -14.60 -6.99 -16.12
N ALA A 24 -13.50 -6.80 -15.37
CA ALA A 24 -12.56 -5.70 -15.59
C ALA A 24 -11.87 -5.82 -16.96
N ARG A 25 -11.34 -7.02 -17.30
CA ARG A 25 -10.75 -7.29 -18.62
C ARG A 25 -11.74 -7.00 -19.74
N ASP A 26 -12.98 -7.47 -19.62
CA ASP A 26 -14.02 -7.30 -20.65
C ASP A 26 -14.40 -5.83 -20.85
N ARG A 27 -14.10 -4.97 -19.87
CA ARG A 27 -14.22 -3.50 -19.96
C ARG A 27 -12.92 -2.83 -20.42
N GLY A 28 -11.87 -3.60 -20.77
CA GLY A 28 -10.62 -3.08 -21.29
C GLY A 28 -9.54 -2.81 -20.24
N ALA A 29 -9.70 -3.25 -18.99
CA ALA A 29 -8.67 -3.12 -17.98
C ALA A 29 -7.48 -4.06 -18.28
N SER A 30 -6.26 -3.54 -18.16
CA SER A 30 -5.02 -4.29 -18.24
C SER A 30 -4.40 -4.58 -16.87
N GLU A 31 -4.88 -3.91 -15.83
CA GLU A 31 -4.41 -4.02 -14.45
C GLU A 31 -5.58 -4.12 -13.47
N VAL A 32 -5.36 -4.86 -12.40
CA VAL A 32 -6.22 -4.84 -11.20
C VAL A 32 -5.38 -4.45 -9.99
N CYS A 33 -5.91 -3.51 -9.19
CA CYS A 33 -5.32 -3.11 -7.91
C CYS A 33 -6.08 -3.80 -6.77
N LEU A 34 -5.34 -4.53 -5.92
CA LEU A 34 -5.90 -5.33 -4.83
C LEU A 34 -5.25 -4.94 -3.51
N GLN A 35 -6.05 -4.47 -2.58
CA GLN A 35 -5.66 -4.14 -1.22
C GLN A 35 -6.82 -4.50 -0.28
N GLY A 36 -6.53 -5.18 0.82
CA GLY A 36 -7.56 -5.62 1.77
C GLY A 36 -7.27 -5.21 3.21
N GLY A 37 -6.05 -4.77 3.49
CA GLY A 37 -5.58 -4.58 4.86
C GLY A 37 -5.39 -5.91 5.59
N ILE A 38 -5.23 -5.84 6.91
CA ILE A 38 -5.01 -7.02 7.74
C ILE A 38 -6.35 -7.52 8.28
N HIS A 39 -6.71 -8.73 7.90
CA HIS A 39 -7.84 -9.45 8.49
C HIS A 39 -7.31 -10.53 9.46
N PRO A 40 -7.93 -10.74 10.64
CA PRO A 40 -7.43 -11.70 11.63
C PRO A 40 -7.30 -13.16 11.16
N SER A 41 -8.07 -13.55 10.13
CA SER A 41 -8.01 -14.89 9.55
C SER A 41 -7.12 -15.00 8.31
N TYR A 42 -6.50 -13.90 7.85
CA TYR A 42 -5.63 -13.92 6.69
C TYR A 42 -4.21 -14.31 7.09
N ASP A 43 -3.62 -15.20 6.32
CA ASP A 43 -2.22 -15.56 6.36
C ASP A 43 -1.56 -15.30 4.99
N GLY A 44 -0.27 -15.60 4.88
CA GLY A 44 0.45 -15.43 3.62
C GLY A 44 -0.11 -16.29 2.47
N ASN A 45 -0.72 -17.44 2.75
CA ASN A 45 -1.36 -18.26 1.72
C ASN A 45 -2.62 -17.62 1.15
N THR A 46 -3.33 -16.83 1.96
CA THR A 46 -4.50 -16.07 1.50
C THR A 46 -4.11 -15.10 0.39
N TYR A 47 -3.05 -14.31 0.58
CA TYR A 47 -2.57 -13.37 -0.44
C TYR A 47 -2.02 -14.09 -1.68
N LEU A 48 -1.30 -15.21 -1.51
CA LEU A 48 -0.86 -16.07 -2.62
C LEU A 48 -2.06 -16.62 -3.41
N GLY A 49 -3.10 -17.05 -2.71
CA GLY A 49 -4.36 -17.54 -3.30
C GLY A 49 -5.04 -16.48 -4.15
N ILE A 50 -5.08 -15.23 -3.69
CA ILE A 50 -5.65 -14.09 -4.41
C ILE A 50 -4.91 -13.86 -5.74
N VAL A 51 -3.57 -13.79 -5.72
CA VAL A 51 -2.78 -13.62 -6.95
C VAL A 51 -3.02 -14.76 -7.93
N LYS A 52 -2.99 -16.01 -7.44
CA LYS A 52 -3.24 -17.20 -8.26
C LYS A 52 -4.65 -17.18 -8.87
N ALA A 53 -5.67 -16.77 -8.13
CA ALA A 53 -7.04 -16.67 -8.64
C ALA A 53 -7.17 -15.66 -9.79
N VAL A 54 -6.55 -14.48 -9.65
CA VAL A 54 -6.50 -13.48 -10.72
C VAL A 54 -5.79 -14.03 -11.96
N LYS A 55 -4.61 -14.62 -11.78
CA LYS A 55 -3.81 -15.15 -12.91
C LYS A 55 -4.43 -16.39 -13.58
N ALA A 56 -5.16 -17.20 -12.82
CA ALA A 56 -5.93 -18.31 -13.39
C ALA A 56 -7.13 -17.83 -14.22
N ALA A 57 -7.79 -16.75 -13.78
CA ALA A 57 -8.94 -16.17 -14.47
C ALA A 57 -8.53 -15.38 -15.73
N VAL A 58 -7.47 -14.58 -15.64
CA VAL A 58 -6.97 -13.70 -16.72
C VAL A 58 -5.44 -13.70 -16.66
N PRO A 59 -4.76 -14.63 -17.38
CA PRO A 59 -3.30 -14.80 -17.31
C PRO A 59 -2.48 -13.54 -17.63
N GLU A 60 -2.97 -12.70 -18.54
CA GLU A 60 -2.31 -11.45 -18.96
C GLU A 60 -2.51 -10.27 -17.98
N MET A 61 -3.45 -10.37 -17.06
CA MET A 61 -3.77 -9.26 -16.14
C MET A 61 -2.56 -8.88 -15.28
N HIS A 62 -2.19 -7.60 -15.29
CA HIS A 62 -1.20 -7.06 -14.35
C HIS A 62 -1.79 -7.02 -12.94
N VAL A 63 -1.12 -7.64 -11.98
CA VAL A 63 -1.55 -7.67 -10.58
C VAL A 63 -0.72 -6.66 -9.79
N HIS A 64 -1.32 -5.52 -9.47
CA HIS A 64 -0.78 -4.50 -8.58
C HIS A 64 -1.37 -4.70 -7.19
N ALA A 65 -0.62 -5.32 -6.28
CA ALA A 65 -1.23 -5.76 -5.04
C ALA A 65 -0.26 -5.75 -3.86
N PHE A 66 -0.90 -5.62 -2.73
CA PHE A 66 -0.46 -5.72 -1.34
C PHE A 66 0.51 -4.62 -0.93
N SER A 67 0.05 -3.87 0.07
CA SER A 67 0.87 -2.89 0.77
C SER A 67 2.03 -3.54 1.52
N PRO A 68 3.10 -2.80 1.86
CA PRO A 68 4.16 -3.31 2.72
C PRO A 68 3.66 -3.90 4.05
N LEU A 69 2.57 -3.36 4.60
CA LEU A 69 1.94 -3.92 5.81
C LEU A 69 1.40 -5.34 5.58
N GLU A 70 0.75 -5.59 4.44
CA GLU A 70 0.24 -6.91 4.07
C GLU A 70 1.39 -7.88 3.74
N ILE A 71 2.48 -7.39 3.14
CA ILE A 71 3.69 -8.20 2.89
C ILE A 71 4.34 -8.62 4.21
N SER A 72 4.53 -7.69 5.15
CA SER A 72 5.09 -7.98 6.48
C SER A 72 4.23 -9.01 7.23
N HIS A 73 2.91 -8.81 7.23
CA HIS A 73 1.97 -9.73 7.85
C HIS A 73 2.01 -11.12 7.19
N GLY A 74 1.91 -11.19 5.87
CA GLY A 74 1.91 -12.46 5.14
C GLY A 74 3.20 -13.26 5.35
N ALA A 75 4.35 -12.60 5.29
CA ALA A 75 5.64 -13.23 5.56
C ALA A 75 5.71 -13.81 6.99
N SER A 76 5.32 -12.98 7.99
CA SER A 76 5.37 -13.38 9.40
C SER A 76 4.47 -14.57 9.72
N THR A 77 3.27 -14.64 9.13
CA THR A 77 2.32 -15.74 9.36
C THR A 77 2.79 -17.08 8.79
N LEU A 78 3.69 -17.06 7.80
CA LEU A 78 4.29 -18.26 7.21
C LEU A 78 5.69 -18.57 7.77
N GLY A 79 6.23 -17.73 8.64
CA GLY A 79 7.58 -17.87 9.17
C GLY A 79 8.67 -17.68 8.08
N LEU A 80 8.37 -16.92 7.02
CA LEU A 80 9.27 -16.62 5.92
C LEU A 80 9.91 -15.24 6.09
N SER A 81 11.10 -15.05 5.51
CA SER A 81 11.65 -13.74 5.30
C SER A 81 10.82 -12.96 4.27
N GLN A 82 10.87 -11.63 4.32
CA GLN A 82 10.21 -10.78 3.33
C GLN A 82 10.66 -11.11 1.89
N ARG A 83 11.94 -11.42 1.70
CA ARG A 83 12.50 -11.82 0.39
C ARG A 83 11.89 -13.12 -0.14
N GLU A 84 11.84 -14.16 0.68
CA GLU A 84 11.26 -15.44 0.28
C GLU A 84 9.78 -15.29 -0.05
N TYR A 85 9.06 -14.51 0.77
CA TYR A 85 7.65 -14.28 0.56
C TYR A 85 7.36 -13.45 -0.70
N LEU A 86 8.11 -12.35 -0.93
CA LEU A 86 8.00 -11.55 -2.15
C LEU A 86 8.37 -12.36 -3.40
N SER A 87 9.38 -13.23 -3.33
CA SER A 87 9.71 -14.15 -4.43
C SER A 87 8.56 -15.10 -4.72
N SER A 88 7.94 -15.68 -3.67
CA SER A 88 6.78 -16.57 -3.82
C SER A 88 5.58 -15.88 -4.45
N LEU A 89 5.31 -14.63 -4.07
CA LEU A 89 4.24 -13.80 -4.66
C LEU A 89 4.54 -13.47 -6.13
N LYS A 90 5.79 -13.13 -6.46
CA LYS A 90 6.23 -12.90 -7.84
C LYS A 90 6.05 -14.16 -8.70
N ASP A 91 6.47 -15.32 -8.20
CA ASP A 91 6.32 -16.61 -8.89
C ASP A 91 4.83 -16.97 -9.08
N ALA A 92 3.96 -16.55 -8.17
CA ALA A 92 2.51 -16.68 -8.31
C ALA A 92 1.90 -15.71 -9.33
N GLY A 93 2.66 -14.70 -9.80
CA GLY A 93 2.24 -13.75 -10.82
C GLY A 93 1.96 -12.32 -10.32
N LEU A 94 2.38 -11.96 -9.10
CA LEU A 94 2.40 -10.58 -8.65
C LEU A 94 3.34 -9.76 -9.55
N ALA A 95 2.88 -8.60 -10.02
CA ALA A 95 3.63 -7.78 -10.98
C ALA A 95 4.21 -6.51 -10.34
N SER A 96 3.51 -5.89 -9.42
CA SER A 96 3.98 -4.68 -8.72
C SER A 96 3.29 -4.50 -7.36
N LEU A 97 3.90 -3.67 -6.49
CA LEU A 97 3.34 -3.33 -5.18
C LEU A 97 2.92 -1.86 -5.12
N PRO A 98 1.74 -1.56 -4.54
CA PRO A 98 1.35 -0.19 -4.23
C PRO A 98 2.17 0.39 -3.08
N GLY A 99 2.49 1.68 -3.17
CA GLY A 99 3.18 2.44 -2.14
C GLY A 99 2.33 2.83 -0.94
N THR A 100 1.19 2.19 -0.76
CA THR A 100 0.27 2.44 0.34
C THR A 100 0.84 2.05 1.69
N ALA A 101 0.16 2.40 2.77
CA ALA A 101 0.65 2.29 4.13
C ALA A 101 1.94 3.09 4.43
N ALA A 102 2.49 3.84 3.45
CA ALA A 102 3.56 4.81 3.69
C ALA A 102 3.08 5.93 4.61
N GLU A 103 1.86 6.41 4.37
CA GLU A 103 1.30 7.62 4.99
C GLU A 103 2.32 8.77 4.94
N ILE A 104 3.22 8.82 5.91
CA ILE A 104 4.40 9.65 5.90
C ILE A 104 5.58 8.88 6.52
N LEU A 105 6.75 8.92 5.89
CA LEU A 105 7.95 8.17 6.33
C LEU A 105 8.78 8.98 7.34
N SER A 106 8.09 9.57 8.31
CA SER A 106 8.65 10.19 9.51
C SER A 106 8.07 9.46 10.73
N GLN A 107 8.93 8.80 11.52
CA GLN A 107 8.47 7.92 12.59
C GLN A 107 7.68 8.68 13.67
N GLU A 108 8.10 9.89 14.02
CA GLU A 108 7.40 10.72 15.01
C GLU A 108 5.93 11.00 14.61
N ILE A 109 5.67 11.12 13.32
CA ILE A 109 4.32 11.35 12.81
C ILE A 109 3.55 10.03 12.70
N ARG A 110 4.23 8.94 12.28
CA ARG A 110 3.61 7.60 12.21
C ARG A 110 3.11 7.13 13.56
N ASP A 111 3.85 7.39 14.62
CA ASP A 111 3.46 7.05 16.00
C ASP A 111 2.16 7.74 16.44
N ILE A 112 1.81 8.86 15.79
CA ILE A 112 0.56 9.59 16.04
C ILE A 112 -0.59 9.07 15.16
N ILE A 113 -0.33 8.85 13.85
CA ILE A 113 -1.42 8.61 12.89
C ILE A 113 -1.66 7.13 12.57
N CYS A 114 -0.63 6.28 12.72
CA CYS A 114 -0.71 4.86 12.37
C CYS A 114 0.29 4.00 13.18
N PRO A 115 0.21 4.03 14.53
CA PRO A 115 1.17 3.32 15.40
C PRO A 115 1.14 1.79 15.26
N ASP A 116 0.09 1.25 14.68
CA ASP A 116 -0.15 -0.17 14.42
C ASP A 116 0.32 -0.64 13.04
N LYS A 117 0.88 0.26 12.22
CA LYS A 117 1.46 -0.08 10.91
C LYS A 117 2.97 -0.28 11.01
N VAL A 118 3.55 -0.88 9.98
CA VAL A 118 5.02 -1.03 9.86
C VAL A 118 5.73 0.30 10.05
N SER A 119 6.93 0.28 10.64
CA SER A 119 7.75 1.49 10.82
C SER A 119 8.16 2.11 9.48
N ALA A 120 8.62 3.35 9.51
CA ALA A 120 9.15 4.01 8.30
C ALA A 120 10.33 3.24 7.70
N ASP A 121 11.23 2.73 8.55
CA ASP A 121 12.41 1.98 8.11
C ASP A 121 12.01 0.60 7.55
N GLU A 122 11.08 -0.08 8.19
CA GLU A 122 10.55 -1.37 7.69
C GLU A 122 9.84 -1.20 6.34
N TRP A 123 9.07 -0.12 6.16
CA TRP A 123 8.44 0.18 4.87
C TRP A 123 9.49 0.32 3.74
N ILE A 124 10.56 1.08 3.99
CA ILE A 124 11.67 1.27 3.04
C ILE A 124 12.35 -0.07 2.74
N GLU A 125 12.59 -0.90 3.76
CA GLU A 125 13.26 -2.19 3.59
C GLU A 125 12.41 -3.19 2.78
N ILE A 126 11.10 -3.22 2.98
CA ILE A 126 10.19 -4.04 2.18
C ILE A 126 10.23 -3.61 0.71
N MET A 127 10.19 -2.28 0.44
CA MET A 127 10.26 -1.77 -0.93
C MET A 127 11.62 -2.06 -1.58
N ARG A 128 12.72 -1.90 -0.84
CA ARG A 128 14.06 -2.29 -1.31
C ARG A 128 14.09 -3.76 -1.69
N THR A 129 13.61 -4.63 -0.81
CA THR A 129 13.57 -6.08 -1.04
C THR A 129 12.70 -6.43 -2.25
N ALA A 130 11.55 -5.74 -2.43
CA ALA A 130 10.71 -5.92 -3.61
C ALA A 130 11.47 -5.56 -4.91
N HIS A 131 12.19 -4.43 -4.91
CA HIS A 131 13.02 -4.02 -6.06
C HIS A 131 14.12 -5.03 -6.35
N GLU A 132 14.80 -5.55 -5.32
CA GLU A 132 15.87 -6.54 -5.46
C GLU A 132 15.41 -7.88 -6.00
N VAL A 133 14.18 -8.33 -5.68
CA VAL A 133 13.59 -9.51 -6.30
C VAL A 133 13.01 -9.23 -7.69
N GLY A 134 13.12 -7.98 -8.17
CA GLY A 134 12.72 -7.55 -9.51
C GLY A 134 11.23 -7.22 -9.66
N LEU A 135 10.54 -6.88 -8.55
CA LEU A 135 9.21 -6.25 -8.57
C LEU A 135 9.36 -4.73 -8.68
N LYS A 136 8.46 -4.09 -9.39
CA LYS A 136 8.32 -2.63 -9.38
C LYS A 136 7.31 -2.22 -8.31
N THR A 137 7.42 -0.98 -7.84
CA THR A 137 6.50 -0.46 -6.81
C THR A 137 6.12 0.98 -7.11
N THR A 138 5.08 1.47 -6.47
CA THR A 138 4.78 2.90 -6.41
C THR A 138 5.18 3.46 -5.04
N ALA A 139 5.19 4.77 -4.89
CA ALA A 139 5.34 5.43 -3.60
C ALA A 139 4.22 6.45 -3.40
N THR A 140 3.75 6.60 -2.17
CA THR A 140 2.68 7.53 -1.82
C THR A 140 3.07 8.36 -0.61
N ILE A 141 2.57 9.59 -0.52
CA ILE A 141 2.57 10.39 0.70
C ILE A 141 1.15 10.84 1.01
N MET A 142 0.70 10.71 2.25
CA MET A 142 -0.50 11.39 2.73
C MET A 142 -0.07 12.67 3.45
N PHE A 143 -0.61 13.81 3.04
CA PHE A 143 -0.19 15.11 3.56
C PHE A 143 -1.37 16.02 3.90
N GLY A 144 -1.15 16.95 4.83
CA GLY A 144 -2.17 17.91 5.25
C GLY A 144 -2.92 17.49 6.52
N HIS A 145 -2.34 16.64 7.38
CA HIS A 145 -2.97 16.17 8.64
C HIS A 145 -2.32 16.78 9.89
N VAL A 146 -1.24 16.19 10.45
CA VAL A 146 -0.56 16.65 11.69
C VAL A 146 0.89 17.07 11.43
N GLU A 147 1.41 16.73 10.27
CA GLU A 147 2.78 16.97 9.84
C GLU A 147 3.03 18.41 9.40
N GLY A 148 4.29 18.73 9.18
CA GLY A 148 4.75 19.98 8.58
C GLY A 148 5.78 19.74 7.49
N TYR A 149 6.27 20.79 6.84
CA TYR A 149 7.19 20.73 5.70
C TYR A 149 8.49 19.95 5.97
N LYS A 150 8.99 19.96 7.21
CA LYS A 150 10.14 19.14 7.62
C LYS A 150 9.89 17.65 7.33
N HIS A 151 8.69 17.17 7.67
CA HIS A 151 8.32 15.77 7.52
C HIS A 151 8.09 15.40 6.05
N TRP A 152 7.61 16.34 5.24
CA TRP A 152 7.53 16.16 3.79
C TRP A 152 8.93 15.98 3.18
N ALA A 153 9.86 16.86 3.57
CA ALA A 153 11.23 16.76 3.11
C ALA A 153 11.88 15.43 3.51
N GLU A 154 11.68 15.00 4.75
CA GLU A 154 12.17 13.70 5.24
C GLU A 154 11.61 12.54 4.40
N HIS A 155 10.31 12.51 4.17
CA HIS A 155 9.65 11.49 3.35
C HIS A 155 10.21 11.47 1.91
N LEU A 156 10.24 12.62 1.26
CA LEU A 156 10.71 12.76 -0.12
C LEU A 156 12.17 12.37 -0.28
N VAL A 157 13.02 12.73 0.68
CA VAL A 157 14.44 12.32 0.69
C VAL A 157 14.57 10.80 0.79
N ARG A 158 13.83 10.14 1.70
CA ARG A 158 13.85 8.68 1.84
C ARG A 158 13.46 7.97 0.55
N VAL A 159 12.35 8.38 -0.08
CA VAL A 159 11.87 7.82 -1.36
C VAL A 159 12.90 8.07 -2.47
N ARG A 160 13.43 9.29 -2.57
CA ARG A 160 14.45 9.64 -3.57
C ARG A 160 15.72 8.82 -3.42
N GLU A 161 16.23 8.65 -2.20
CA GLU A 161 17.47 7.88 -1.99
C GLU A 161 17.25 6.40 -2.35
N LEU A 162 16.10 5.80 -1.99
CA LEU A 162 15.78 4.44 -2.42
C LEU A 162 15.63 4.35 -3.95
N GLN A 163 15.02 5.36 -4.59
CA GLN A 163 14.93 5.40 -6.06
C GLN A 163 16.30 5.47 -6.73
N LYS A 164 17.23 6.27 -6.18
CA LYS A 164 18.61 6.33 -6.69
C LYS A 164 19.35 4.99 -6.55
N GLU A 165 19.10 4.29 -5.44
CA GLU A 165 19.70 2.99 -5.15
C GLU A 165 19.19 1.89 -6.08
N THR A 166 17.87 1.83 -6.31
CA THR A 166 17.23 0.66 -6.91
C THR A 166 16.56 0.91 -8.27
N GLY A 167 16.15 2.15 -8.57
CA GLY A 167 15.36 2.48 -9.76
C GLY A 167 14.02 1.75 -9.81
N GLY A 168 13.46 1.34 -8.68
CA GLY A 168 12.31 0.44 -8.59
C GLY A 168 10.96 1.12 -8.57
N PHE A 169 10.87 2.39 -8.13
CA PHE A 169 9.60 3.12 -8.14
C PHE A 169 9.23 3.55 -9.55
N THR A 170 7.96 3.32 -9.93
CA THR A 170 7.38 3.75 -11.21
C THR A 170 6.59 5.04 -11.09
N GLU A 171 6.01 5.29 -9.92
CA GLU A 171 5.17 6.45 -9.67
C GLU A 171 5.36 6.96 -8.25
N PHE A 172 5.16 8.26 -8.06
CA PHE A 172 4.99 8.89 -6.75
C PHE A 172 3.65 9.62 -6.72
N VAL A 173 2.77 9.25 -5.77
CA VAL A 173 1.40 9.74 -5.70
C VAL A 173 1.16 10.52 -4.41
N PRO A 174 1.04 11.85 -4.46
CA PRO A 174 0.64 12.65 -3.32
C PRO A 174 -0.87 12.54 -3.06
N LEU A 175 -1.25 12.19 -1.84
CA LEU A 175 -2.63 12.00 -1.40
C LEU A 175 -3.00 13.08 -0.37
N PRO A 176 -3.83 14.07 -0.71
CA PRO A 176 -4.28 15.04 0.27
C PRO A 176 -5.16 14.38 1.35
N PHE A 177 -4.91 14.72 2.61
CA PHE A 177 -5.70 14.22 3.71
C PHE A 177 -7.16 14.69 3.62
N VAL A 178 -8.09 13.75 3.61
CA VAL A 178 -9.54 13.99 3.61
C VAL A 178 -10.08 13.81 5.03
N HIS A 179 -10.46 14.88 5.67
CA HIS A 179 -10.71 14.91 7.12
C HIS A 179 -12.09 14.40 7.56
N MET A 180 -13.15 14.56 6.73
CA MET A 180 -14.56 14.48 7.14
C MET A 180 -14.90 13.20 7.91
N GLU A 181 -14.33 12.06 7.52
CA GLU A 181 -14.59 10.78 8.18
C GLU A 181 -13.42 10.29 9.05
N ALA A 182 -12.33 11.07 9.13
CA ALA A 182 -11.12 10.67 9.85
C ALA A 182 -11.29 10.81 11.37
N PRO A 183 -11.15 9.73 12.16
CA PRO A 183 -11.30 9.79 13.63
C PRO A 183 -10.34 10.77 14.30
N ILE A 184 -9.12 10.92 13.78
CA ILE A 184 -8.11 11.84 14.31
C ILE A 184 -8.55 13.31 14.20
N TRP A 185 -9.19 13.67 13.09
CA TRP A 185 -9.74 15.03 12.91
C TRP A 185 -10.96 15.26 13.81
N ARG A 186 -11.88 14.29 13.91
CA ARG A 186 -13.05 14.37 14.79
C ARG A 186 -12.68 14.56 16.25
N LYS A 187 -11.51 14.08 16.67
CA LYS A 187 -10.95 14.28 18.01
C LYS A 187 -10.19 15.62 18.16
N GLY A 188 -10.12 16.43 17.12
CA GLY A 188 -9.38 17.70 17.13
C GLY A 188 -7.86 17.56 17.06
N HIS A 189 -7.34 16.41 16.67
CA HIS A 189 -5.91 16.12 16.65
C HIS A 189 -5.28 16.22 15.25
N ALA A 190 -6.02 16.63 14.23
CA ALA A 190 -5.54 16.88 12.90
C ALA A 190 -6.22 18.10 12.28
N ARG A 191 -5.56 18.76 11.34
CA ARG A 191 -6.14 19.84 10.54
C ARG A 191 -7.05 19.26 9.43
N SER A 192 -7.81 20.12 8.75
CA SER A 192 -8.84 19.74 7.77
C SER A 192 -8.32 19.42 6.37
N GLY A 193 -7.06 19.08 6.24
CA GLY A 193 -6.40 18.81 4.95
C GLY A 193 -5.41 19.92 4.56
N PRO A 194 -4.71 19.76 3.43
CA PRO A 194 -3.77 20.75 2.93
C PRO A 194 -4.51 21.96 2.36
N THR A 195 -3.84 23.12 2.37
CA THR A 195 -4.24 24.27 1.58
C THR A 195 -3.98 24.03 0.10
N TYR A 196 -4.63 24.79 -0.78
CA TYR A 196 -4.34 24.74 -2.23
C TYR A 196 -2.86 24.98 -2.54
N ARG A 197 -2.22 25.95 -1.85
CA ARG A 197 -0.79 26.24 -2.00
C ARG A 197 0.07 25.02 -1.63
N GLU A 198 -0.25 24.33 -0.56
CA GLU A 198 0.47 23.11 -0.14
C GLU A 198 0.28 22.00 -1.16
N ALA A 199 -0.93 21.82 -1.70
CA ALA A 199 -1.17 20.83 -2.74
C ALA A 199 -0.33 21.13 -4.00
N VAL A 200 -0.31 22.38 -4.46
CA VAL A 200 0.54 22.81 -5.60
C VAL A 200 2.01 22.57 -5.29
N LEU A 201 2.50 22.95 -4.09
CA LEU A 201 3.89 22.75 -3.69
C LEU A 201 4.28 21.27 -3.69
N MET A 202 3.44 20.40 -3.14
CA MET A 202 3.70 18.94 -3.08
C MET A 202 3.80 18.31 -4.49
N HIS A 203 3.08 18.82 -5.48
CA HIS A 203 3.14 18.32 -6.86
C HIS A 203 4.24 18.97 -7.70
N ALA A 204 4.86 20.06 -7.20
CA ALA A 204 5.92 20.79 -7.91
C ALA A 204 7.33 20.31 -7.57
N ILE A 205 7.47 19.51 -6.49
CA ILE A 205 8.75 18.95 -6.03
C ILE A 205 9.00 17.60 -6.68
#